data_09f1e2bad320da8dc29a3136e36a7bb5
#
_entry.id   09f1e2bad320da8dc29a3136e36a7bb5
#
_cell.length_a   1.000
_cell.length_b   1.000
_cell.length_c   1.000
_cell.angle_alpha   90.00
_cell.angle_beta   90.00
_cell.angle_gamma   90.00
#
_symmetry.space_group_name_H-M   'P 1'
#
loop_
_entity.id
_entity.type
_entity.pdbx_description
1 polymer ?
#
loop_
_entity_poly.entity_id
_entity_poly.type
_entity_poly.pdbx_seq_one_letter_code
_entity_poly.pdbx_strand_id
1 'polypeptide(L)'
;YDDHKGSIKDYTESLKFNPRNTYSLFNRANSKSELGDYEGAVNDLNLLLSIDPGNGAAVYNRARANANLRRNISAIKDYSRAISKDIELQYSFFNRAILKEMIGDAQGACNDWRKGIEEGNKRAKNVFAENCLPSNFANFEVKTKNKLLMRRARERNLSGDRRGACEDYQLAKNNGYVPPKEYKLFYKVITDPYCFLRTL
;
A
#
# COMPACT_ATOMS: atom_id res chain seq x y z
N TYR A 1 -24.71 -6.82 -14.31
CA TYR A 1 -24.43 -6.62 -12.87
C TYR A 1 -23.79 -7.91 -12.37
N ASP A 2 -22.53 -7.85 -11.99
CA ASP A 2 -21.85 -9.01 -11.43
C ASP A 2 -22.42 -9.29 -10.04
N ASP A 3 -23.11 -10.44 -9.88
CA ASP A 3 -23.63 -10.88 -8.57
C ASP A 3 -22.51 -11.51 -7.72
N HIS A 4 -21.65 -10.65 -7.16
CA HIS A 4 -20.56 -11.10 -6.30
C HIS A 4 -21.06 -11.80 -5.02
N LYS A 5 -22.26 -11.44 -4.50
CA LYS A 5 -22.84 -12.11 -3.31
C LYS A 5 -23.30 -13.53 -3.64
N GLY A 6 -23.96 -13.72 -4.79
CA GLY A 6 -24.33 -15.05 -5.29
C GLY A 6 -23.11 -15.91 -5.56
N SER A 7 -22.08 -15.33 -6.24
CA SER A 7 -20.82 -16.01 -6.50
C SER A 7 -20.13 -16.48 -5.22
N ILE A 8 -20.07 -15.65 -4.17
CA ILE A 8 -19.48 -16.05 -2.87
C ILE A 8 -20.26 -17.23 -2.25
N LYS A 9 -21.60 -17.22 -2.35
CA LYS A 9 -22.43 -18.31 -1.85
C LYS A 9 -22.11 -19.61 -2.60
N ASP A 10 -22.09 -19.58 -3.93
CA ASP A 10 -21.88 -20.77 -4.76
C ASP A 10 -20.46 -21.37 -4.55
N TYR A 11 -19.42 -20.52 -4.50
CA TYR A 11 -18.06 -20.99 -4.19
C TYR A 11 -17.94 -21.49 -2.76
N THR A 12 -18.71 -20.94 -1.81
CA THR A 12 -18.73 -21.43 -0.43
C THR A 12 -19.34 -22.83 -0.38
N GLU A 13 -20.44 -23.09 -1.08
CA GLU A 13 -21.00 -24.43 -1.20
C GLU A 13 -20.02 -25.41 -1.87
N SER A 14 -19.40 -25.00 -2.98
CA SER A 14 -18.35 -25.80 -3.65
C SER A 14 -17.22 -26.19 -2.68
N LEU A 15 -16.80 -25.26 -1.83
CA LEU A 15 -15.71 -25.50 -0.86
C LEU A 15 -16.11 -26.36 0.34
N LYS A 16 -17.41 -26.56 0.60
CA LYS A 16 -17.88 -27.58 1.56
C LYS A 16 -17.62 -29.00 1.05
N PHE A 17 -17.80 -29.22 -0.27
CA PHE A 17 -17.53 -30.52 -0.89
C PHE A 17 -16.02 -30.76 -1.13
N ASN A 18 -15.32 -29.73 -1.55
CA ASN A 18 -13.87 -29.80 -1.78
C ASN A 18 -13.16 -28.55 -1.22
N PRO A 19 -12.76 -28.56 0.05
CA PRO A 19 -12.12 -27.42 0.71
C PRO A 19 -10.77 -26.99 0.08
N ARG A 20 -10.17 -27.82 -0.76
CA ARG A 20 -8.90 -27.55 -1.45
C ARG A 20 -9.07 -27.19 -2.92
N ASN A 21 -10.27 -26.91 -3.38
CA ASN A 21 -10.53 -26.47 -4.74
C ASN A 21 -9.96 -25.06 -4.98
N THR A 22 -8.80 -25.01 -5.63
CA THR A 22 -8.08 -23.74 -5.90
C THR A 22 -8.87 -22.77 -6.80
N TYR A 23 -9.66 -23.30 -7.75
CA TYR A 23 -10.53 -22.47 -8.58
C TYR A 23 -11.61 -21.75 -7.75
N SER A 24 -12.30 -22.50 -6.88
CA SER A 24 -13.33 -21.92 -6.01
C SER A 24 -12.74 -20.92 -5.01
N LEU A 25 -11.56 -21.22 -4.44
CA LEU A 25 -10.85 -20.30 -3.55
C LEU A 25 -10.48 -19.00 -4.25
N PHE A 26 -9.92 -19.09 -5.47
CA PHE A 26 -9.51 -17.92 -6.26
C PHE A 26 -10.69 -17.01 -6.59
N ASN A 27 -11.78 -17.58 -7.12
CA ASN A 27 -12.93 -16.79 -7.53
C ASN A 27 -13.71 -16.24 -6.34
N ARG A 28 -13.80 -16.97 -5.22
CA ARG A 28 -14.40 -16.45 -3.99
C ARG A 28 -13.57 -15.27 -3.44
N ALA A 29 -12.25 -15.35 -3.45
CA ALA A 29 -11.37 -14.26 -3.05
C ALA A 29 -11.57 -13.01 -3.92
N ASN A 30 -11.70 -13.20 -5.25
CA ASN A 30 -11.98 -12.08 -6.15
C ASN A 30 -13.32 -11.42 -5.83
N SER A 31 -14.40 -12.21 -5.71
CA SER A 31 -15.72 -11.71 -5.37
C SER A 31 -15.76 -11.00 -4.01
N LYS A 32 -15.03 -11.52 -3.00
CA LYS A 32 -14.86 -10.85 -1.71
C LYS A 32 -14.13 -9.52 -1.83
N SER A 33 -13.06 -9.46 -2.64
CA SER A 33 -12.31 -8.22 -2.89
C SER A 33 -13.18 -7.14 -3.53
N GLU A 34 -14.02 -7.50 -4.50
CA GLU A 34 -14.94 -6.56 -5.15
C GLU A 34 -16.02 -6.02 -4.18
N LEU A 35 -16.38 -6.79 -3.17
CA LEU A 35 -17.27 -6.34 -2.08
C LEU A 35 -16.54 -5.65 -0.92
N GLY A 36 -15.19 -5.48 -1.00
CA GLY A 36 -14.38 -4.85 0.04
C GLY A 36 -14.00 -5.76 1.21
N ASP A 37 -14.37 -7.05 1.19
CA ASP A 37 -13.90 -8.04 2.17
C ASP A 37 -12.47 -8.49 1.83
N TYR A 38 -11.52 -7.56 1.98
CA TYR A 38 -10.10 -7.84 1.67
C TYR A 38 -9.49 -8.86 2.64
N GLU A 39 -9.94 -8.88 3.89
CA GLU A 39 -9.47 -9.87 4.88
C GLU A 39 -9.89 -11.29 4.49
N GLY A 40 -11.16 -11.47 4.15
CA GLY A 40 -11.68 -12.74 3.66
C GLY A 40 -11.03 -13.18 2.35
N ALA A 41 -10.68 -12.22 1.47
CA ALA A 41 -9.95 -12.50 0.24
C ALA A 41 -8.51 -12.98 0.53
N VAL A 42 -7.79 -12.33 1.45
CA VAL A 42 -6.44 -12.74 1.87
C VAL A 42 -6.45 -14.16 2.45
N ASN A 43 -7.47 -14.50 3.25
CA ASN A 43 -7.60 -15.82 3.84
C ASN A 43 -7.76 -16.91 2.76
N ASP A 44 -8.66 -16.71 1.80
CA ASP A 44 -8.85 -17.64 0.68
C ASP A 44 -7.59 -17.79 -0.17
N LEU A 45 -6.90 -16.67 -0.47
CA LEU A 45 -5.66 -16.68 -1.25
C LEU A 45 -4.49 -17.30 -0.50
N ASN A 46 -4.43 -17.17 0.82
CA ASN A 46 -3.43 -17.87 1.64
C ASN A 46 -3.63 -19.39 1.58
N LEU A 47 -4.89 -19.86 1.69
CA LEU A 47 -5.19 -21.27 1.55
C LEU A 47 -4.85 -21.78 0.15
N LEU A 48 -5.23 -21.04 -0.90
CA LEU A 48 -4.86 -21.36 -2.27
C LEU A 48 -3.34 -21.50 -2.41
N LEU A 49 -2.58 -20.52 -1.95
CA LEU A 49 -1.12 -20.50 -2.08
C LEU A 49 -0.41 -21.54 -1.20
N SER A 50 -1.08 -22.10 -0.19
CA SER A 50 -0.60 -23.26 0.54
C SER A 50 -0.74 -24.57 -0.26
N ILE A 51 -1.68 -24.60 -1.21
CA ILE A 51 -1.97 -25.74 -2.08
C ILE A 51 -1.14 -25.63 -3.37
N ASP A 52 -1.15 -24.44 -3.99
CA ASP A 52 -0.41 -24.10 -5.20
C ASP A 52 0.46 -22.85 -4.95
N PRO A 53 1.68 -23.04 -4.41
CA PRO A 53 2.61 -21.93 -4.19
C PRO A 53 3.06 -21.24 -5.49
N GLY A 54 2.86 -21.91 -6.63
CA GLY A 54 3.23 -21.42 -7.95
C GLY A 54 2.25 -20.40 -8.54
N ASN A 55 1.05 -20.27 -8.00
CA ASN A 55 -0.01 -19.47 -8.58
C ASN A 55 0.28 -17.97 -8.55
N GLY A 56 0.81 -17.45 -9.65
CA GLY A 56 1.18 -16.04 -9.77
C GLY A 56 -0.01 -15.08 -9.69
N ALA A 57 -1.16 -15.45 -10.28
CA ALA A 57 -2.37 -14.65 -10.22
C ALA A 57 -2.90 -14.51 -8.78
N ALA A 58 -2.85 -15.60 -7.99
CA ALA A 58 -3.20 -15.56 -6.58
C ALA A 58 -2.26 -14.67 -5.77
N VAL A 59 -0.95 -14.70 -6.06
CA VAL A 59 0.04 -13.81 -5.44
C VAL A 59 -0.29 -12.35 -5.75
N TYR A 60 -0.57 -12.03 -7.01
CA TYR A 60 -0.94 -10.67 -7.43
C TYR A 60 -2.22 -10.18 -6.74
N ASN A 61 -3.27 -11.00 -6.71
CA ASN A 61 -4.53 -10.63 -6.07
C ASN A 61 -4.38 -10.49 -4.54
N ARG A 62 -3.54 -11.31 -3.90
CA ARG A 62 -3.21 -11.14 -2.48
C ARG A 62 -2.45 -9.84 -2.21
N ALA A 63 -1.55 -9.44 -3.12
CA ALA A 63 -0.87 -8.15 -3.05
C ALA A 63 -1.89 -7.00 -3.08
N ARG A 64 -2.86 -7.04 -4.00
CA ARG A 64 -3.94 -6.04 -4.09
C ARG A 64 -4.77 -5.97 -2.80
N ALA A 65 -5.19 -7.11 -2.28
CA ALA A 65 -5.96 -7.17 -1.04
C ALA A 65 -5.16 -6.64 0.16
N ASN A 66 -3.89 -7.03 0.31
CA ASN A 66 -2.99 -6.51 1.35
C ASN A 66 -2.76 -4.99 1.22
N ALA A 67 -2.65 -4.46 0.00
CA ALA A 67 -2.52 -3.03 -0.23
C ALA A 67 -3.76 -2.25 0.25
N ASN A 68 -4.96 -2.76 -0.02
CA ASN A 68 -6.21 -2.17 0.49
C ASN A 68 -6.30 -2.23 2.02
N LEU A 69 -5.78 -3.29 2.65
CA LEU A 69 -5.66 -3.43 4.11
C LEU A 69 -4.52 -2.59 4.71
N ARG A 70 -3.82 -1.78 3.91
CA ARG A 70 -2.64 -0.99 4.30
C ARG A 70 -1.47 -1.82 4.85
N ARG A 71 -1.42 -3.10 4.53
CA ARG A 71 -0.31 -4.02 4.82
C ARG A 71 0.79 -3.86 3.77
N ASN A 72 1.35 -2.64 3.70
CA ASN A 72 2.21 -2.20 2.58
C ASN A 72 3.41 -3.12 2.36
N ILE A 73 4.09 -3.56 3.42
CA ILE A 73 5.28 -4.43 3.30
C ILE A 73 4.92 -5.81 2.73
N SER A 74 3.81 -6.40 3.19
CA SER A 74 3.31 -7.68 2.66
C SER A 74 2.92 -7.55 1.19
N ALA A 75 2.24 -6.47 0.83
CA ALA A 75 1.86 -6.20 -0.55
C ALA A 75 3.08 -5.99 -1.46
N ILE A 76 4.10 -5.23 -1.03
CA ILE A 76 5.36 -5.04 -1.77
C ILE A 76 6.05 -6.39 -2.02
N LYS A 77 6.09 -7.27 -1.01
CA LYS A 77 6.66 -8.61 -1.14
C LYS A 77 5.91 -9.45 -2.19
N ASP A 78 4.58 -9.44 -2.13
CA ASP A 78 3.74 -10.18 -3.07
C ASP A 78 3.83 -9.60 -4.49
N TYR A 79 3.80 -8.27 -4.68
CA TYR A 79 4.05 -7.68 -6.01
C TYR A 79 5.45 -8.01 -6.55
N SER A 80 6.47 -8.05 -5.71
CA SER A 80 7.81 -8.46 -6.13
C SER A 80 7.84 -9.90 -6.62
N ARG A 81 7.07 -10.78 -5.96
CA ARG A 81 6.91 -12.17 -6.39
C ARG A 81 6.07 -12.29 -7.65
N ALA A 82 5.04 -11.47 -7.83
CA ALA A 82 4.25 -11.43 -9.08
C ALA A 82 5.13 -10.98 -10.25
N ILE A 83 5.94 -9.95 -10.06
CA ILE A 83 6.91 -9.46 -11.07
C ILE A 83 7.90 -10.55 -11.46
N SER A 84 8.45 -11.30 -10.50
CA SER A 84 9.39 -12.40 -10.80
C SER A 84 8.76 -13.58 -11.55
N LYS A 85 7.44 -13.58 -11.72
CA LYS A 85 6.64 -14.56 -12.46
C LYS A 85 5.98 -13.97 -13.70
N ASP A 86 6.35 -12.78 -14.09
CA ASP A 86 5.80 -12.04 -15.24
C ASP A 86 4.27 -11.83 -15.17
N ILE A 87 3.72 -11.73 -13.95
CA ILE A 87 2.28 -11.55 -13.74
C ILE A 87 1.92 -10.06 -13.65
N GLU A 88 1.03 -9.64 -14.56
CA GLU A 88 0.47 -8.29 -14.59
C GLU A 88 1.54 -7.19 -14.42
N LEU A 89 2.65 -7.31 -15.17
CA LEU A 89 3.87 -6.52 -14.98
C LEU A 89 3.59 -5.01 -14.90
N GLN A 90 2.82 -4.48 -15.86
CA GLN A 90 2.49 -3.06 -15.91
C GLN A 90 1.77 -2.56 -14.63
N TYR A 91 0.89 -3.40 -14.06
CA TYR A 91 0.16 -3.04 -12.82
C TYR A 91 0.95 -3.39 -11.57
N SER A 92 1.71 -4.49 -11.59
CA SER A 92 2.54 -4.91 -10.48
C SER A 92 3.62 -3.89 -10.17
N PHE A 93 4.33 -3.38 -11.18
CA PHE A 93 5.30 -2.29 -11.01
C PHE A 93 4.62 -1.01 -10.54
N PHE A 94 3.51 -0.61 -11.15
CA PHE A 94 2.81 0.62 -10.80
C PHE A 94 2.32 0.61 -9.35
N ASN A 95 1.66 -0.45 -8.94
CA ASN A 95 1.11 -0.58 -7.59
C ASN A 95 2.22 -0.71 -6.53
N ARG A 96 3.31 -1.44 -6.83
CA ARG A 96 4.47 -1.52 -5.96
C ARG A 96 5.15 -0.17 -5.77
N ALA A 97 5.24 0.63 -6.82
CA ALA A 97 5.78 1.99 -6.76
C ALA A 97 4.98 2.88 -5.80
N ILE A 98 3.65 2.86 -5.89
CA ILE A 98 2.77 3.60 -4.96
C ILE A 98 3.05 3.19 -3.50
N LEU A 99 3.18 1.89 -3.25
CA LEU A 99 3.46 1.39 -1.90
C LEU A 99 4.86 1.79 -1.41
N LYS A 100 5.86 1.79 -2.29
CA LYS A 100 7.21 2.28 -1.98
C LYS A 100 7.20 3.78 -1.66
N GLU A 101 6.48 4.59 -2.42
CA GLU A 101 6.25 6.00 -2.06
C GLU A 101 5.64 6.12 -0.66
N MET A 102 4.61 5.31 -0.36
CA MET A 102 3.95 5.35 0.95
C MET A 102 4.87 4.97 2.12
N ILE A 103 5.89 4.17 1.90
CA ILE A 103 6.88 3.78 2.93
C ILE A 103 8.14 4.64 2.91
N GLY A 104 8.22 5.68 2.07
CA GLY A 104 9.33 6.62 2.01
C GLY A 104 10.45 6.25 1.04
N ASP A 105 10.30 5.19 0.25
CA ASP A 105 11.27 4.76 -0.77
C ASP A 105 11.00 5.47 -2.11
N ALA A 106 11.36 6.75 -2.20
CA ALA A 106 11.17 7.57 -3.39
C ALA A 106 11.94 7.04 -4.61
N GLN A 107 13.18 6.62 -4.40
CA GLN A 107 14.02 6.09 -5.49
C GLN A 107 13.47 4.77 -6.03
N GLY A 108 13.07 3.87 -5.14
CA GLY A 108 12.46 2.61 -5.53
C GLY A 108 11.12 2.79 -6.22
N ALA A 109 10.33 3.80 -5.83
CA ALA A 109 9.09 4.15 -6.50
C ALA A 109 9.36 4.63 -7.95
N CYS A 110 10.30 5.55 -8.14
CA CYS A 110 10.66 6.04 -9.48
C CYS A 110 11.20 4.93 -10.38
N ASN A 111 12.01 4.01 -9.85
CA ASN A 111 12.49 2.86 -10.61
C ASN A 111 11.35 1.95 -11.08
N ASP A 112 10.39 1.68 -10.20
CA ASP A 112 9.24 0.84 -10.53
C ASP A 112 8.29 1.55 -11.52
N TRP A 113 8.02 2.87 -11.38
CA TRP A 113 7.23 3.57 -12.40
C TRP A 113 7.88 3.57 -13.76
N ARG A 114 9.21 3.70 -13.84
CA ARG A 114 9.95 3.58 -15.11
C ARG A 114 9.71 2.19 -15.74
N LYS A 115 9.85 1.12 -14.95
CA LYS A 115 9.56 -0.23 -15.40
C LYS A 115 8.11 -0.40 -15.83
N GLY A 116 7.17 0.15 -15.06
CA GLY A 116 5.76 0.17 -15.45
C GLY A 116 5.50 0.86 -16.79
N ILE A 117 6.24 1.93 -17.12
CA ILE A 117 6.17 2.60 -18.43
C ILE A 117 6.66 1.67 -19.54
N GLU A 118 7.80 1.01 -19.32
CA GLU A 118 8.36 0.02 -20.26
C GLU A 118 7.34 -1.09 -20.58
N GLU A 119 6.55 -1.49 -19.57
CA GLU A 119 5.47 -2.48 -19.70
C GLU A 119 4.12 -1.88 -20.18
N GLY A 120 4.10 -0.61 -20.59
CA GLY A 120 2.92 0.03 -21.21
C GLY A 120 1.93 0.70 -20.24
N ASN A 121 2.25 0.87 -18.97
CA ASN A 121 1.37 1.55 -18.03
C ASN A 121 1.32 3.07 -18.25
N LYS A 122 0.22 3.55 -18.82
CA LYS A 122 0.01 4.98 -19.12
C LYS A 122 -0.03 5.87 -17.87
N ARG A 123 -0.56 5.36 -16.74
CA ARG A 123 -0.62 6.12 -15.48
C ARG A 123 0.77 6.33 -14.89
N ALA A 124 1.64 5.33 -14.99
CA ALA A 124 3.03 5.43 -14.54
C ALA A 124 3.77 6.58 -15.24
N LYS A 125 3.51 6.81 -16.53
CA LYS A 125 4.13 7.89 -17.31
C LYS A 125 3.86 9.28 -16.71
N ASN A 126 2.62 9.56 -16.33
CA ASN A 126 2.24 10.85 -15.77
C ASN A 126 2.90 11.06 -14.38
N VAL A 127 2.79 10.05 -13.50
CA VAL A 127 3.36 10.13 -12.16
C VAL A 127 4.89 10.23 -12.20
N PHE A 128 5.55 9.51 -13.12
CA PHE A 128 7.00 9.59 -13.31
C PHE A 128 7.42 10.97 -13.77
N ALA A 129 6.71 11.57 -14.73
CA ALA A 129 7.02 12.92 -15.22
C ALA A 129 6.89 13.98 -14.11
N GLU A 130 5.88 13.85 -13.25
CA GLU A 130 5.64 14.80 -12.16
C GLU A 130 6.67 14.70 -11.02
N ASN A 131 7.17 13.51 -10.73
CA ASN A 131 7.93 13.26 -9.49
C ASN A 131 9.38 12.82 -9.70
N CYS A 132 9.69 12.16 -10.81
CA CYS A 132 10.93 11.41 -10.98
C CYS A 132 11.93 12.04 -11.96
N LEU A 133 11.54 13.08 -12.69
CA LEU A 133 12.50 13.83 -13.51
C LEU A 133 13.50 14.56 -12.61
N PRO A 134 14.76 14.75 -13.06
CA PRO A 134 15.82 15.36 -12.23
C PRO A 134 15.43 16.69 -11.61
N SER A 135 14.67 17.53 -12.31
CA SER A 135 14.15 18.81 -11.82
C SER A 135 13.15 18.67 -10.65
N ASN A 136 12.49 17.56 -10.51
CA ASN A 136 11.39 17.34 -9.57
C ASN A 136 11.73 16.35 -8.46
N PHE A 137 12.73 15.50 -8.68
CA PHE A 137 13.03 14.36 -7.80
C PHE A 137 13.40 14.78 -6.37
N ALA A 138 14.19 15.82 -6.18
CA ALA A 138 14.56 16.30 -4.85
C ALA A 138 13.33 16.71 -4.03
N ASN A 139 12.37 17.42 -4.65
CA ASN A 139 11.12 17.79 -4.00
C ASN A 139 10.25 16.57 -3.71
N PHE A 140 10.21 15.60 -4.63
CA PHE A 140 9.47 14.35 -4.44
C PHE A 140 10.03 13.52 -3.29
N GLU A 141 11.37 13.42 -3.19
CA GLU A 141 12.03 12.70 -2.10
C GLU A 141 11.72 13.33 -0.73
N VAL A 142 11.83 14.66 -0.61
CA VAL A 142 11.46 15.38 0.62
C VAL A 142 10.00 15.20 0.97
N LYS A 143 9.10 15.34 -0.01
CA LYS A 143 7.65 15.14 0.18
C LYS A 143 7.32 13.72 0.65
N THR A 144 7.97 12.71 0.10
CA THR A 144 7.78 11.31 0.45
C THR A 144 8.26 11.02 1.87
N LYS A 145 9.44 11.53 2.24
CA LYS A 145 9.97 11.45 3.62
C LYS A 145 9.03 12.14 4.62
N ASN A 146 8.52 13.33 4.28
CA ASN A 146 7.60 14.07 5.15
C ASN A 146 6.26 13.35 5.35
N LYS A 147 5.71 12.73 4.31
CA LYS A 147 4.50 11.88 4.44
C LYS A 147 4.73 10.73 5.42
N LEU A 148 5.90 10.08 5.36
CA LEU A 148 6.26 9.00 6.28
C LEU A 148 6.38 9.50 7.72
N LEU A 149 7.09 10.61 7.95
CA LEU A 149 7.24 11.23 9.27
C LEU A 149 5.88 11.58 9.88
N MET A 150 4.99 12.20 9.11
CA MET A 150 3.66 12.58 9.59
C MET A 150 2.77 11.38 9.91
N ARG A 151 2.88 10.29 9.15
CA ARG A 151 2.18 9.05 9.47
C ARG A 151 2.70 8.46 10.78
N ARG A 152 4.02 8.38 10.95
CA ARG A 152 4.66 7.87 12.17
C ARG A 152 4.32 8.74 13.40
N ALA A 153 4.31 10.06 13.24
CA ALA A 153 3.88 10.99 14.28
C ALA A 153 2.43 10.71 14.73
N ARG A 154 1.54 10.46 13.79
CA ARG A 154 0.14 10.11 14.10
C ARG A 154 0.02 8.78 14.86
N GLU A 155 0.72 7.74 14.40
CA GLU A 155 0.72 6.42 15.04
C GLU A 155 1.28 6.50 16.47
N ARG A 156 2.40 7.22 16.68
CA ARG A 156 2.99 7.47 18.00
C ARG A 156 2.06 8.23 18.92
N ASN A 157 1.40 9.27 18.44
CA ASN A 157 0.43 10.02 19.24
C ASN A 157 -0.76 9.16 19.67
N LEU A 158 -1.27 8.28 18.79
CA LEU A 158 -2.36 7.35 19.12
C LEU A 158 -1.94 6.29 20.12
N SER A 159 -0.67 5.88 20.14
CA SER A 159 -0.10 4.94 21.12
C SER A 159 0.33 5.60 22.44
N GLY A 160 0.18 6.92 22.58
CA GLY A 160 0.56 7.69 23.77
C GLY A 160 2.02 8.17 23.77
N ASP A 161 2.83 7.82 22.77
CA ASP A 161 4.20 8.35 22.60
C ASP A 161 4.16 9.78 22.02
N ARG A 162 3.74 10.72 22.86
CA ARG A 162 3.64 12.14 22.48
C ARG A 162 4.99 12.75 22.14
N ARG A 163 6.06 12.35 22.84
CA ARG A 163 7.41 12.86 22.59
C ARG A 163 7.91 12.46 21.21
N GLY A 164 7.86 11.18 20.87
CA GLY A 164 8.26 10.71 19.56
C GLY A 164 7.40 11.27 18.43
N ALA A 165 6.10 11.50 18.67
CA ALA A 165 5.23 12.18 17.72
C ALA A 165 5.68 13.62 17.45
N CYS A 166 6.10 14.36 18.48
CA CYS A 166 6.64 15.71 18.35
C CYS A 166 7.95 15.74 17.58
N GLU A 167 8.87 14.82 17.88
CA GLU A 167 10.16 14.70 17.19
C GLU A 167 9.95 14.48 15.68
N ASP A 168 9.08 13.57 15.29
CA ASP A 168 8.75 13.31 13.89
C ASP A 168 8.11 14.52 13.19
N TYR A 169 7.21 15.23 13.90
CA TYR A 169 6.59 16.45 13.37
C TYR A 169 7.61 17.57 13.16
N GLN A 170 8.48 17.83 14.15
CA GLN A 170 9.52 18.85 14.03
C GLN A 170 10.49 18.52 12.87
N LEU A 171 10.85 17.25 12.73
CA LEU A 171 11.71 16.84 11.62
C LEU A 171 11.03 17.07 10.25
N ALA A 172 9.74 16.77 10.12
CA ALA A 172 8.99 17.06 8.91
C ALA A 172 8.92 18.57 8.64
N LYS A 173 8.67 19.40 9.68
CA LYS A 173 8.64 20.86 9.59
C LYS A 173 10.00 21.43 9.15
N ASN A 174 11.09 20.94 9.71
CA ASN A 174 12.45 21.35 9.33
C ASN A 174 12.77 20.98 7.87
N ASN A 175 12.13 19.92 7.34
CA ASN A 175 12.19 19.54 5.94
C ASN A 175 11.19 20.34 5.05
N GLY A 176 10.61 21.45 5.55
CA GLY A 176 9.71 22.30 4.79
C GLY A 176 8.25 21.80 4.70
N TYR A 177 7.84 20.85 5.54
CA TYR A 177 6.45 20.39 5.55
C TYR A 177 5.51 21.48 6.06
N VAL A 178 4.54 21.85 5.23
CA VAL A 178 3.44 22.75 5.60
C VAL A 178 2.17 21.92 5.78
N PRO A 179 1.62 21.86 7.01
CA PRO A 179 0.42 21.07 7.27
C PRO A 179 -0.80 21.65 6.56
N PRO A 180 -1.67 20.82 5.96
CA PRO A 180 -2.95 21.22 5.43
C PRO A 180 -3.83 21.87 6.52
N LYS A 181 -4.58 22.91 6.17
CA LYS A 181 -5.44 23.67 7.11
C LYS A 181 -6.47 22.80 7.86
N GLU A 182 -6.89 21.72 7.23
CA GLU A 182 -7.89 20.76 7.75
C GLU A 182 -7.41 19.94 8.96
N TYR A 183 -6.11 19.83 9.16
CA TYR A 183 -5.53 19.08 10.26
C TYR A 183 -5.20 19.92 11.51
N LYS A 184 -5.70 21.15 11.62
CA LYS A 184 -5.43 22.06 12.74
C LYS A 184 -5.71 21.45 14.13
N LEU A 185 -6.70 20.56 14.25
CA LEU A 185 -7.04 19.92 15.53
C LEU A 185 -5.98 18.89 15.97
N PHE A 186 -5.46 18.11 15.01
CA PHE A 186 -4.37 17.16 15.25
C PHE A 186 -3.08 17.88 15.64
N TYR A 187 -2.81 19.04 15.02
CA TYR A 187 -1.65 19.86 15.32
C TYR A 187 -1.73 20.56 16.68
N LYS A 188 -2.94 20.87 17.19
CA LYS A 188 -3.09 21.43 18.56
C LYS A 188 -2.55 20.48 19.63
N VAL A 189 -2.65 19.16 19.43
CA VAL A 189 -2.15 18.14 20.35
C VAL A 189 -0.63 17.97 20.24
N ILE A 190 -0.05 18.15 19.06
CA ILE A 190 1.40 18.00 18.81
C ILE A 190 2.15 19.33 18.99
N THR A 191 1.47 20.48 18.87
CA THR A 191 2.04 21.82 19.09
C THR A 191 1.80 22.33 20.51
N ASP A 192 1.47 21.44 21.45
CA ASP A 192 1.48 21.73 22.87
C ASP A 192 2.83 22.40 23.24
N PRO A 193 2.86 23.46 24.08
CA PRO A 193 4.09 24.10 24.53
C PRO A 193 5.14 23.13 25.08
N TYR A 194 4.76 21.97 25.56
CA TYR A 194 5.67 20.90 25.98
C TYR A 194 6.52 20.30 24.84
N CYS A 195 6.08 20.39 23.58
CA CYS A 195 6.92 20.03 22.43
C CYS A 195 8.05 21.03 22.17
N PHE A 196 7.90 22.28 22.62
CA PHE A 196 8.87 23.36 22.40
C PHE A 196 9.86 23.57 23.56
N LEU A 197 9.55 23.13 24.77
CA LEU A 197 10.31 23.49 25.97
C LEU A 197 11.44 22.53 26.38
N ARG A 198 11.69 21.45 25.60
CA ARG A 198 12.75 20.47 25.93
C ARG A 198 13.77 20.20 24.80
N THR A 199 13.91 21.12 23.84
CA THR A 199 14.97 21.08 22.81
C THR A 199 15.99 22.22 22.99
N LEU A 200 16.08 22.78 24.21
CA LEU A 200 17.16 23.67 24.62
C LEU A 200 18.00 22.90 25.69
#